data_90cb8da22bef0a10f8f4814e65dd6865
#
_entry.id   90cb8da22bef0a10f8f4814e65dd6865
#
_cell.length_a   1.000
_cell.length_b   1.000
_cell.length_c   1.000
_cell.angle_alpha   90.00
_cell.angle_beta   90.00
_cell.angle_gamma   90.00
#
_symmetry.space_group_name_H-M   'P 1'
#
loop_
_entity.id
_entity.type
_entity.pdbx_description
1 polymer ?
#
loop_
_entity_poly.entity_id
_entity_poly.type
_entity_poly.pdbx_seq_one_letter_code
_entity_poly.pdbx_strand_id
1 'polypeptide(L)'
;MFYIRVPQCDGKKHSKLTSAELVNAMQHKIFGLGLSKTGTSSLCQALRLLGYRAVHNPTDDESMLALLSGNLRCRAIIQNDAICDIMFVRHFRELDRLFPGSMYILTERDRESWHRSCAQHWAGRSISLSKLWNEELVDFQVYGTALYRRPLFDDIYDQHHAAVSRYFAASNRLLRLNICGGEGWNMLCQFLNVPLPNAPFPHVKPRKWVPPIAQTHSMDSSSCLPAHNS
;
A
#
# COMPACT_ATOMS: atom_id res chain seq x y z
N MET A 1 14.25 25.11 -12.25
CA MET A 1 12.92 25.69 -11.95
C MET A 1 11.88 24.89 -12.73
N PHE A 2 11.32 23.85 -12.13
CA PHE A 2 10.37 22.96 -12.82
C PHE A 2 8.95 23.33 -12.41
N TYR A 3 8.18 23.82 -13.36
CA TYR A 3 6.75 24.07 -13.20
C TYR A 3 5.98 22.76 -13.38
N ILE A 4 5.37 22.23 -12.32
CA ILE A 4 4.40 21.16 -12.42
C ILE A 4 3.03 21.79 -12.62
N ARG A 5 2.46 21.60 -13.81
CA ARG A 5 1.11 22.03 -14.15
C ARG A 5 0.11 21.07 -13.49
N VAL A 6 -0.65 21.56 -12.51
CA VAL A 6 -1.74 20.81 -11.87
C VAL A 6 -2.98 20.89 -12.75
N PRO A 7 -3.69 19.76 -13.04
CA PRO A 7 -4.99 19.81 -13.69
C PRO A 7 -6.02 20.51 -12.80
N GLN A 8 -6.75 21.46 -13.34
CA GLN A 8 -7.89 22.09 -12.68
C GLN A 8 -9.03 21.09 -12.56
N CYS A 9 -9.41 20.76 -11.32
CA CYS A 9 -10.71 20.20 -10.98
C CYS A 9 -11.33 21.05 -9.88
N ASP A 10 -12.47 21.63 -10.26
CA ASP A 10 -13.54 22.23 -9.45
C ASP A 10 -13.23 23.01 -8.15
N GLY A 11 -13.32 24.31 -8.26
CA GLY A 11 -14.04 25.28 -7.43
C GLY A 11 -13.79 25.39 -5.92
N LYS A 12 -12.87 24.65 -5.29
CA LYS A 12 -12.49 24.90 -3.90
C LYS A 12 -11.15 25.65 -3.84
N LYS A 13 -11.16 26.84 -3.22
CA LYS A 13 -9.97 27.66 -2.97
C LYS A 13 -8.93 26.80 -2.25
N HIS A 14 -7.93 26.33 -3.00
CA HIS A 14 -6.74 25.76 -2.41
C HIS A 14 -5.91 26.92 -1.83
N SER A 15 -5.93 27.08 -0.52
CA SER A 15 -4.93 27.91 0.15
C SER A 15 -3.56 27.31 -0.13
N LYS A 16 -2.66 28.11 -0.71
CA LYS A 16 -1.25 27.71 -0.87
C LYS A 16 -0.69 27.48 0.51
N LEU A 17 -0.29 26.25 0.81
CA LEU A 17 0.46 25.94 2.03
C LEU A 17 1.70 26.83 2.08
N THR A 18 1.97 27.41 3.21
CA THR A 18 3.21 28.13 3.47
C THR A 18 4.40 27.18 3.39
N SER A 19 5.59 27.69 3.12
CA SER A 19 6.81 26.86 3.08
C SER A 19 7.02 26.08 4.38
N ALA A 20 6.62 26.63 5.52
CA ALA A 20 6.69 25.97 6.83
C ALA A 20 5.66 24.83 6.96
N GLU A 21 4.44 25.02 6.46
CA GLU A 21 3.40 23.96 6.42
C GLU A 21 3.78 22.85 5.43
N LEU A 22 4.39 23.16 4.31
CA LEU A 22 4.96 22.19 3.38
C LEU A 22 6.11 21.39 4.02
N VAL A 23 7.00 22.04 4.73
CA VAL A 23 8.10 21.38 5.47
C VAL A 23 7.53 20.50 6.57
N ASN A 24 6.53 20.94 7.31
CA ASN A 24 5.89 20.17 8.37
C ASN A 24 5.07 18.99 7.80
N ALA A 25 4.35 19.18 6.70
CA ALA A 25 3.65 18.11 5.98
C ALA A 25 4.61 17.04 5.41
N MET A 26 5.87 17.39 5.19
CA MET A 26 6.92 16.46 4.76
C MET A 26 7.65 15.76 5.91
N GLN A 27 7.51 16.20 7.15
CA GLN A 27 8.36 15.74 8.26
C GLN A 27 7.76 14.63 9.12
N HIS A 28 6.44 14.46 9.17
CA HIS A 28 5.81 13.51 10.09
C HIS A 28 4.79 12.65 9.34
N LYS A 29 5.22 11.48 8.91
CA LYS A 29 4.36 10.51 8.22
C LYS A 29 4.10 9.31 9.12
N ILE A 30 3.07 8.53 8.78
CA ILE A 30 2.83 7.22 9.36
C ILE A 30 3.01 6.18 8.26
N PHE A 31 3.95 5.26 8.46
CA PHE A 31 4.21 4.18 7.51
C PHE A 31 3.79 2.83 8.10
N GLY A 32 2.80 2.19 7.47
CA GLY A 32 2.47 0.80 7.74
C GLY A 32 3.49 -0.11 7.05
N LEU A 33 4.21 -0.88 7.86
CA LEU A 33 5.27 -1.79 7.39
C LEU A 33 4.85 -3.27 7.37
N GLY A 34 3.57 -3.56 7.59
CA GLY A 34 3.06 -4.92 7.56
C GLY A 34 3.06 -5.51 6.16
N LEU A 35 3.36 -6.79 6.07
CA LEU A 35 3.21 -7.56 4.83
C LEU A 35 1.73 -7.74 4.45
N SER A 36 1.47 -8.15 3.21
CA SER A 36 0.11 -8.48 2.77
C SER A 36 -0.57 -9.43 3.74
N LYS A 37 -1.86 -9.25 3.98
CA LYS A 37 -2.71 -10.11 4.81
C LYS A 37 -2.45 -10.06 6.31
N THR A 38 -1.65 -9.10 6.81
CA THR A 38 -1.45 -8.84 8.24
C THR A 38 -2.42 -7.81 8.83
N GLY A 39 -3.37 -7.27 8.04
CA GLY A 39 -4.35 -6.28 8.51
C GLY A 39 -4.08 -4.85 8.03
N THR A 40 -3.24 -4.64 7.03
CA THR A 40 -2.86 -3.32 6.48
C THR A 40 -4.05 -2.50 6.01
N SER A 41 -5.08 -3.12 5.39
CA SER A 41 -6.31 -2.42 4.98
C SER A 41 -7.12 -1.92 6.20
N SER A 42 -7.18 -2.72 7.27
CA SER A 42 -7.84 -2.33 8.53
C SER A 42 -7.07 -1.21 9.21
N LEU A 43 -5.74 -1.26 9.24
CA LEU A 43 -4.90 -0.16 9.71
C LEU A 43 -5.17 1.12 8.93
N CYS A 44 -5.19 1.05 7.60
CA CYS A 44 -5.46 2.22 6.76
C CYS A 44 -6.83 2.84 7.07
N GLN A 45 -7.87 2.02 7.22
CA GLN A 45 -9.19 2.49 7.60
C GLN A 45 -9.22 3.07 9.02
N ALA A 46 -8.50 2.48 9.96
CA ALA A 46 -8.37 3.01 11.32
C ALA A 46 -7.73 4.41 11.32
N LEU A 47 -6.65 4.59 10.58
CA LEU A 47 -6.00 5.89 10.44
C LEU A 47 -6.92 6.94 9.79
N ARG A 48 -7.75 6.55 8.82
CA ARG A 48 -8.77 7.45 8.24
C ARG A 48 -9.82 7.87 9.27
N LEU A 49 -10.28 6.95 10.12
CA LEU A 49 -11.22 7.27 11.20
C LEU A 49 -10.60 8.20 12.26
N LEU A 50 -9.28 8.18 12.43
CA LEU A 50 -8.55 9.13 13.26
C LEU A 50 -8.27 10.47 12.57
N GLY A 51 -8.75 10.67 11.33
CA GLY A 51 -8.63 11.92 10.58
C GLY A 51 -7.37 12.04 9.70
N TYR A 52 -6.53 11.01 9.61
CA TYR A 52 -5.37 11.03 8.72
C TYR A 52 -5.79 10.79 7.26
N ARG A 53 -5.17 11.49 6.33
CA ARG A 53 -5.23 11.15 4.90
C ARG A 53 -4.38 9.91 4.69
N ALA A 54 -5.02 8.74 4.68
CA ALA A 54 -4.32 7.46 4.57
C ALA A 54 -4.60 6.81 3.22
N VAL A 55 -3.57 6.28 2.59
CA VAL A 55 -3.64 5.54 1.32
C VAL A 55 -3.24 4.07 1.53
N HIS A 56 -3.95 3.19 0.82
CA HIS A 56 -3.66 1.77 0.76
C HIS A 56 -3.64 1.34 -0.70
N ASN A 57 -2.60 0.63 -1.09
CA ASN A 57 -2.39 0.10 -2.44
C ASN A 57 -2.42 1.18 -3.54
N PRO A 58 -1.53 2.18 -3.52
CA PRO A 58 -1.45 3.20 -4.57
C PRO A 58 -0.79 2.60 -5.82
N THR A 59 -1.58 1.94 -6.68
CA THR A 59 -1.12 1.27 -7.91
C THR A 59 -1.27 2.14 -9.17
N ASP A 60 -1.31 3.44 -9.02
CA ASP A 60 -1.20 4.38 -10.15
C ASP A 60 0.21 4.37 -10.77
N ASP A 61 0.33 4.76 -12.03
CA ASP A 61 1.59 4.70 -12.79
C ASP A 61 2.72 5.48 -12.12
N GLU A 62 2.42 6.63 -11.48
CA GLU A 62 3.43 7.43 -10.79
C GLU A 62 3.99 6.67 -9.57
N SER A 63 3.13 6.05 -8.78
CA SER A 63 3.52 5.24 -7.62
C SER A 63 4.32 4.01 -8.05
N MET A 64 3.95 3.37 -9.16
CA MET A 64 4.67 2.22 -9.72
C MET A 64 6.06 2.62 -10.22
N LEU A 65 6.17 3.74 -10.95
CA LEU A 65 7.46 4.28 -11.40
C LEU A 65 8.34 4.70 -10.21
N ALA A 66 7.75 5.25 -9.16
CA ALA A 66 8.47 5.60 -7.94
C ALA A 66 9.07 4.35 -7.26
N LEU A 67 8.28 3.26 -7.17
CA LEU A 67 8.77 1.99 -6.66
C LEU A 67 9.98 1.47 -7.46
N LEU A 68 9.85 1.44 -8.79
CA LEU A 68 10.89 0.93 -9.68
C LEU A 68 12.16 1.76 -9.70
N SER A 69 12.02 3.09 -9.61
CA SER A 69 13.16 4.03 -9.63
C SER A 69 13.75 4.30 -8.25
N GLY A 70 13.11 3.80 -7.18
CA GLY A 70 13.48 4.13 -5.79
C GLY A 70 13.21 5.60 -5.40
N ASN A 71 12.41 6.34 -6.19
CA ASN A 71 12.01 7.70 -5.89
C ASN A 71 10.86 7.75 -4.90
N LEU A 72 11.16 7.73 -3.62
CA LEU A 72 10.16 7.74 -2.54
C LEU A 72 9.51 9.11 -2.29
N ARG A 73 9.80 10.13 -3.08
CA ARG A 73 9.13 11.43 -3.04
C ARG A 73 7.99 11.52 -4.08
N CYS A 74 7.23 10.44 -4.22
CA CYS A 74 6.07 10.36 -5.12
C CYS A 74 4.81 10.97 -4.48
N ARG A 75 3.80 11.22 -5.29
CA ARG A 75 2.52 11.82 -4.88
C ARG A 75 1.85 11.03 -3.78
N ALA A 76 1.82 9.70 -3.87
CA ALA A 76 1.21 8.84 -2.85
C ALA A 76 1.78 9.10 -1.46
N ILE A 77 3.08 9.35 -1.34
CA ILE A 77 3.73 9.65 -0.05
C ILE A 77 3.56 11.12 0.32
N ILE A 78 3.79 12.05 -0.62
CA ILE A 78 3.78 13.48 -0.30
C ILE A 78 2.39 13.99 0.08
N GLN A 79 1.35 13.57 -0.62
CA GLN A 79 -0.02 14.06 -0.41
C GLN A 79 -0.79 13.38 0.71
N ASN A 80 -0.27 12.28 1.27
CA ASN A 80 -0.92 11.55 2.34
C ASN A 80 -0.13 11.66 3.65
N ASP A 81 -0.86 11.59 4.76
CA ASP A 81 -0.29 11.58 6.10
C ASP A 81 0.15 10.16 6.49
N ALA A 82 -0.52 9.14 5.92
CA ALA A 82 -0.24 7.73 6.20
C ALA A 82 -0.25 6.87 4.93
N ILE A 83 0.70 5.94 4.86
CA ILE A 83 0.83 4.97 3.77
C ILE A 83 0.83 3.56 4.37
N CYS A 84 -0.18 2.74 4.05
CA CYS A 84 -0.40 1.42 4.66
C CYS A 84 -0.38 0.32 3.59
N ASP A 85 0.74 0.16 2.92
CA ASP A 85 0.85 -0.81 1.83
C ASP A 85 2.21 -1.48 1.74
N ILE A 86 2.23 -2.68 1.15
CA ILE A 86 3.46 -3.45 0.96
C ILE A 86 4.43 -2.83 -0.05
N MET A 87 3.96 -1.94 -0.92
CA MET A 87 4.77 -1.34 -1.98
C MET A 87 6.07 -0.73 -1.45
N PHE A 88 6.03 -0.09 -0.30
CA PHE A 88 7.16 0.63 0.27
C PHE A 88 7.79 -0.05 1.50
N VAL A 89 7.31 -1.24 1.91
CA VAL A 89 7.75 -1.87 3.18
C VAL A 89 9.24 -2.21 3.18
N ARG A 90 9.84 -2.49 2.03
CA ARG A 90 11.28 -2.78 1.93
C ARG A 90 12.16 -1.53 2.00
N HIS A 91 11.58 -0.35 1.80
CA HIS A 91 12.27 0.93 1.78
C HIS A 91 12.22 1.68 3.11
N PHE A 92 11.89 1.03 4.22
CA PHE A 92 11.67 1.70 5.51
C PHE A 92 12.89 2.50 6.00
N ARG A 93 14.13 2.10 5.67
CA ARG A 93 15.35 2.84 6.02
C ARG A 93 15.48 4.13 5.23
N GLU A 94 15.14 4.08 3.95
CA GLU A 94 15.11 5.24 3.05
C GLU A 94 14.00 6.20 3.44
N LEU A 95 12.82 5.67 3.77
CA LEU A 95 11.69 6.46 4.27
C LEU A 95 12.06 7.17 5.57
N ASP A 96 12.77 6.52 6.48
CA ASP A 96 13.18 7.12 7.74
C ASP A 96 14.19 8.26 7.54
N ARG A 97 15.08 8.13 6.56
CA ARG A 97 16.02 9.22 6.20
C ARG A 97 15.34 10.38 5.47
N LEU A 98 14.35 10.11 4.62
CA LEU A 98 13.66 11.11 3.82
C LEU A 98 12.57 11.85 4.58
N PHE A 99 11.96 11.19 5.57
CA PHE A 99 10.86 11.71 6.40
C PHE A 99 11.19 11.54 7.88
N PRO A 100 12.19 12.27 8.40
CA PRO A 100 12.62 12.15 9.80
C PRO A 100 11.48 12.47 10.76
N GLY A 101 11.42 11.77 11.89
CA GLY A 101 10.35 11.91 12.87
C GLY A 101 9.07 11.13 12.55
N SER A 102 9.01 10.42 11.42
CA SER A 102 7.87 9.58 11.06
C SER A 102 7.67 8.42 12.02
N MET A 103 6.41 7.98 12.13
CA MET A 103 5.98 6.85 12.94
C MET A 103 5.79 5.61 12.07
N TYR A 104 6.09 4.45 12.62
CA TYR A 104 6.07 3.18 11.89
C TYR A 104 5.18 2.17 12.59
N ILE A 105 4.35 1.45 11.82
CA ILE A 105 3.44 0.44 12.37
C ILE A 105 3.67 -0.87 11.61
N LEU A 106 4.26 -1.85 12.29
CA LEU A 106 4.45 -3.19 11.77
C LEU A 106 3.22 -4.03 12.15
N THR A 107 2.31 -4.23 11.19
CA THR A 107 1.18 -5.13 11.43
C THR A 107 1.64 -6.57 11.37
N GLU A 108 1.24 -7.35 12.37
CA GLU A 108 1.59 -8.76 12.55
C GLU A 108 0.36 -9.66 12.50
N ARG A 109 0.58 -10.94 12.30
CA ARG A 109 -0.47 -11.94 12.35
C ARG A 109 0.11 -13.28 12.77
N ASP A 110 -0.69 -14.09 13.48
CA ASP A 110 -0.36 -15.50 13.74
C ASP A 110 0.04 -16.20 12.43
N ARG A 111 1.14 -16.94 12.48
CA ARG A 111 1.79 -17.51 11.30
C ARG A 111 0.86 -18.40 10.48
N GLU A 112 0.18 -19.33 11.11
CA GLU A 112 -0.71 -20.26 10.41
C GLU A 112 -1.95 -19.54 9.87
N SER A 113 -2.51 -18.61 10.62
CA SER A 113 -3.59 -17.76 10.17
C SER A 113 -3.18 -16.87 8.98
N TRP A 114 -1.94 -16.37 9.00
CA TRP A 114 -1.38 -15.59 7.90
C TRP A 114 -1.24 -16.44 6.63
N HIS A 115 -0.66 -17.65 6.73
CA HIS A 115 -0.53 -18.57 5.61
C HIS A 115 -1.88 -18.94 4.99
N ARG A 116 -2.90 -19.23 5.80
CA ARG A 116 -4.26 -19.50 5.28
C ARG A 116 -4.79 -18.31 4.49
N SER A 117 -4.59 -17.10 4.99
CA SER A 117 -5.03 -15.88 4.31
C SER A 117 -4.25 -15.59 3.03
N CYS A 118 -2.94 -15.86 3.01
CA CYS A 118 -2.11 -15.76 1.83
C CYS A 118 -2.54 -16.78 0.78
N ALA A 119 -2.65 -18.05 1.13
CA ALA A 119 -3.09 -19.10 0.22
C ALA A 119 -4.43 -18.77 -0.46
N GLN A 120 -5.41 -18.25 0.31
CA GLN A 120 -6.69 -17.79 -0.25
C GLN A 120 -6.54 -16.57 -1.17
N HIS A 121 -5.68 -15.63 -0.84
CA HIS A 121 -5.51 -14.40 -1.61
C HIS A 121 -4.85 -14.65 -2.96
N TRP A 122 -3.88 -15.54 -3.01
CA TRP A 122 -3.17 -15.92 -4.24
C TRP A 122 -3.78 -17.14 -4.95
N ALA A 123 -4.85 -17.75 -4.42
CA ALA A 123 -5.53 -18.88 -5.05
C ALA A 123 -6.05 -18.50 -6.45
N GLY A 124 -5.79 -19.35 -7.44
CA GLY A 124 -6.23 -19.16 -8.82
C GLY A 124 -5.52 -18.05 -9.60
N ARG A 125 -4.49 -17.41 -9.02
CA ARG A 125 -3.66 -16.48 -9.76
C ARG A 125 -2.77 -17.23 -10.76
N SER A 126 -2.68 -16.70 -11.97
CA SER A 126 -1.71 -17.11 -12.99
C SER A 126 -0.87 -15.90 -13.39
N ILE A 127 0.43 -16.09 -13.57
CA ILE A 127 1.32 -15.05 -14.05
C ILE A 127 1.04 -14.84 -15.55
N SER A 128 0.70 -13.62 -15.92
CA SER A 128 0.57 -13.20 -17.32
C SER A 128 1.48 -12.01 -17.57
N LEU A 129 2.32 -12.11 -18.61
CA LEU A 129 3.22 -11.02 -19.01
C LEU A 129 2.49 -9.71 -19.31
N SER A 130 1.23 -9.78 -19.76
CA SER A 130 0.40 -8.60 -19.98
C SER A 130 -0.15 -7.96 -18.70
N LYS A 131 -0.01 -8.62 -17.55
CA LYS A 131 -0.49 -8.18 -16.23
C LYS A 131 0.62 -7.94 -15.22
N LEU A 132 1.90 -8.06 -15.65
CA LEU A 132 3.07 -7.82 -14.78
C LEU A 132 3.20 -6.37 -14.30
N TRP A 133 2.26 -5.51 -14.66
CA TRP A 133 2.16 -4.14 -14.18
C TRP A 133 1.12 -4.10 -13.06
N ASN A 134 1.40 -3.44 -11.98
CA ASN A 134 0.57 -3.25 -10.79
C ASN A 134 0.86 -4.22 -9.62
N GLU A 135 -0.16 -4.92 -9.10
CA GLU A 135 -0.05 -5.74 -7.89
C GLU A 135 0.98 -6.87 -8.03
N GLU A 136 1.07 -7.51 -9.19
CA GLU A 136 2.02 -8.60 -9.44
C GLU A 136 3.48 -8.13 -9.37
N LEU A 137 3.77 -6.93 -9.86
CA LEU A 137 5.10 -6.35 -9.78
C LEU A 137 5.48 -6.02 -8.32
N VAL A 138 4.54 -5.49 -7.55
CA VAL A 138 4.74 -5.26 -6.11
C VAL A 138 4.99 -6.57 -5.38
N ASP A 139 4.21 -7.61 -5.68
CA ASP A 139 4.41 -8.95 -5.11
C ASP A 139 5.80 -9.50 -5.45
N PHE A 140 6.27 -9.35 -6.70
CA PHE A 140 7.63 -9.72 -7.08
C PHE A 140 8.70 -8.94 -6.31
N GLN A 141 8.54 -7.65 -6.15
CA GLN A 141 9.48 -6.81 -5.41
C GLN A 141 9.56 -7.21 -3.92
N VAL A 142 8.44 -7.60 -3.33
CA VAL A 142 8.37 -7.93 -1.90
C VAL A 142 8.67 -9.41 -1.65
N TYR A 143 8.05 -10.32 -2.39
CA TYR A 143 8.11 -11.76 -2.15
C TYR A 143 9.01 -12.53 -3.11
N GLY A 144 9.58 -11.88 -4.13
CA GLY A 144 10.34 -12.54 -5.19
C GLY A 144 9.48 -13.43 -6.10
N THR A 145 8.16 -13.35 -5.97
CA THR A 145 7.19 -14.15 -6.73
C THR A 145 5.81 -13.48 -6.70
N ALA A 146 5.04 -13.65 -7.77
CA ALA A 146 3.63 -13.28 -7.82
C ALA A 146 2.69 -14.42 -7.40
N LEU A 147 3.22 -15.58 -7.02
CA LEU A 147 2.46 -16.74 -6.59
C LEU A 147 2.79 -17.08 -5.13
N TYR A 148 1.79 -17.56 -4.40
CA TYR A 148 2.02 -18.01 -3.03
C TYR A 148 2.86 -19.29 -3.00
N ARG A 149 3.98 -19.23 -2.25
CA ARG A 149 4.87 -20.36 -1.95
C ARG A 149 5.24 -20.31 -0.48
N ARG A 150 4.70 -21.23 0.32
CA ARG A 150 4.82 -21.21 1.78
C ARG A 150 6.27 -21.03 2.27
N PRO A 151 7.26 -21.84 1.86
CA PRO A 151 8.62 -21.67 2.38
C PRO A 151 9.21 -20.28 2.11
N LEU A 152 9.02 -19.77 0.88
CA LEU A 152 9.51 -18.44 0.51
C LEU A 152 8.82 -17.32 1.31
N PHE A 153 7.52 -17.46 1.57
CA PHE A 153 6.76 -16.50 2.37
C PHE A 153 7.19 -16.54 3.84
N ASP A 154 7.51 -17.72 4.39
CA ASP A 154 8.08 -17.85 5.74
C ASP A 154 9.40 -17.08 5.85
N ASP A 155 10.33 -17.31 4.93
CA ASP A 155 11.63 -16.63 4.91
C ASP A 155 11.48 -15.11 4.82
N ILE A 156 10.61 -14.62 3.95
CA ILE A 156 10.36 -13.18 3.76
C ILE A 156 9.72 -12.58 5.02
N TYR A 157 8.78 -13.27 5.63
CA TYR A 157 8.14 -12.80 6.86
C TYR A 157 9.18 -12.63 7.96
N ASP A 158 9.99 -13.66 8.22
CA ASP A 158 11.01 -13.64 9.28
C ASP A 158 12.09 -12.59 9.02
N GLN A 159 12.61 -12.52 7.79
CA GLN A 159 13.63 -11.54 7.41
C GLN A 159 13.11 -10.11 7.54
N HIS A 160 11.88 -9.84 7.06
CA HIS A 160 11.29 -8.52 7.13
C HIS A 160 11.05 -8.08 8.58
N HIS A 161 10.39 -8.92 9.39
CA HIS A 161 10.10 -8.62 10.79
C HIS A 161 11.37 -8.42 11.60
N ALA A 162 12.39 -9.28 11.40
CA ALA A 162 13.68 -9.15 12.06
C ALA A 162 14.41 -7.87 11.63
N ALA A 163 14.39 -7.53 10.34
CA ALA A 163 15.06 -6.32 9.83
C ALA A 163 14.43 -5.03 10.35
N VAL A 164 13.10 -4.93 10.37
CA VAL A 164 12.36 -3.79 10.90
C VAL A 164 12.59 -3.66 12.40
N SER A 165 12.41 -4.75 13.16
CA SER A 165 12.58 -4.75 14.62
C SER A 165 14.00 -4.37 15.02
N ARG A 166 15.01 -4.87 14.32
CA ARG A 166 16.42 -4.53 14.58
C ARG A 166 16.71 -3.05 14.28
N TYR A 167 16.18 -2.53 13.18
CA TYR A 167 16.43 -1.13 12.80
C TYR A 167 15.85 -0.14 13.80
N PHE A 168 14.65 -0.42 14.32
CA PHE A 168 13.95 0.44 15.28
C PHE A 168 14.17 0.02 16.76
N ALA A 169 15.08 -0.89 17.06
CA ALA A 169 15.25 -1.46 18.42
C ALA A 169 15.50 -0.40 19.51
N ALA A 170 16.21 0.68 19.18
CA ALA A 170 16.49 1.80 20.09
C ALA A 170 15.53 3.00 19.90
N SER A 171 14.38 2.80 19.22
CA SER A 171 13.47 3.86 18.87
C SER A 171 12.06 3.59 19.41
N ASN A 172 11.40 4.64 19.90
CA ASN A 172 9.99 4.60 20.29
C ASN A 172 9.03 4.86 19.11
N ARG A 173 9.55 4.91 17.88
CA ARG A 173 8.78 5.23 16.65
C ARG A 173 8.23 4.01 15.93
N LEU A 174 8.36 2.81 16.49
CA LEU A 174 7.78 1.57 15.96
C LEU A 174 6.72 1.01 16.89
N LEU A 175 5.51 0.81 16.37
CA LEU A 175 4.46 -0.01 16.98
C LEU A 175 4.40 -1.36 16.27
N ARG A 176 4.37 -2.46 17.05
CA ARG A 176 3.97 -3.78 16.56
C ARG A 176 2.51 -3.98 16.91
N LEU A 177 1.68 -4.38 15.95
CA LEU A 177 0.22 -4.41 16.11
C LEU A 177 -0.39 -5.65 15.44
N ASN A 178 -0.97 -6.54 16.25
CA ASN A 178 -1.67 -7.73 15.76
C ASN A 178 -3.18 -7.48 15.66
N ILE A 179 -3.60 -6.74 14.63
CA ILE A 179 -5.01 -6.42 14.37
C ILE A 179 -5.85 -7.71 14.20
N CYS A 180 -5.30 -8.71 13.52
CA CYS A 180 -6.00 -9.98 13.29
C CYS A 180 -6.16 -10.81 14.57
N GLY A 181 -5.35 -10.56 15.59
CA GLY A 181 -5.43 -11.15 16.92
C GLY A 181 -6.29 -10.36 17.92
N GLY A 182 -6.90 -9.24 17.47
CA GLY A 182 -7.80 -8.44 18.30
C GLY A 182 -7.20 -7.17 18.89
N GLU A 183 -5.94 -6.88 18.63
CA GLU A 183 -5.37 -5.58 19.00
C GLU A 183 -5.96 -4.47 18.14
N GLY A 184 -6.08 -3.27 18.69
CA GLY A 184 -6.77 -2.19 17.99
C GLY A 184 -6.53 -0.80 18.59
N TRP A 185 -7.63 -0.10 18.90
CA TRP A 185 -7.60 1.32 19.27
C TRP A 185 -6.67 1.66 20.41
N ASN A 186 -6.67 0.89 21.50
CA ASN A 186 -5.86 1.21 22.68
C ASN A 186 -4.38 1.36 22.33
N MET A 187 -3.81 0.37 21.65
CA MET A 187 -2.40 0.40 21.26
C MET A 187 -2.13 1.47 20.22
N LEU A 188 -2.99 1.57 19.18
CA LEU A 188 -2.80 2.52 18.09
C LEU A 188 -2.90 3.96 18.58
N CYS A 189 -3.94 4.30 19.36
CA CYS A 189 -4.16 5.66 19.85
C CYS A 189 -3.12 6.07 20.90
N GLN A 190 -2.70 5.15 21.78
CA GLN A 190 -1.60 5.40 22.73
C GLN A 190 -0.30 5.71 21.96
N PHE A 191 0.03 4.92 20.95
CA PHE A 191 1.23 5.10 20.15
C PHE A 191 1.23 6.43 19.40
N LEU A 192 0.10 6.80 18.78
CA LEU A 192 -0.04 8.06 18.03
C LEU A 192 -0.33 9.27 18.92
N ASN A 193 -0.52 9.06 20.23
CA ASN A 193 -0.91 10.09 21.19
C ASN A 193 -2.17 10.87 20.77
N VAL A 194 -3.22 10.13 20.39
CA VAL A 194 -4.52 10.66 19.96
C VAL A 194 -5.66 10.07 20.82
N PRO A 195 -6.80 10.77 20.95
CA PRO A 195 -7.96 10.26 21.69
C PRO A 195 -8.52 8.97 21.06
N LEU A 196 -9.10 8.11 21.92
CA LEU A 196 -9.85 6.94 21.48
C LEU A 196 -11.13 7.35 20.74
N PRO A 197 -11.39 6.85 19.54
CA PRO A 197 -12.63 7.11 18.84
C PRO A 197 -13.79 6.30 19.43
N ASN A 198 -14.99 6.86 19.42
CA ASN A 198 -16.21 6.14 19.81
C ASN A 198 -16.75 5.29 18.65
N ALA A 199 -15.94 4.34 18.18
CA ALA A 199 -16.29 3.44 17.09
C ALA A 199 -15.54 2.10 17.26
N PRO A 200 -16.07 0.96 16.79
CA PRO A 200 -15.34 -0.28 16.79
C PRO A 200 -14.12 -0.18 15.86
N PHE A 201 -13.06 -0.95 16.18
CA PHE A 201 -11.90 -1.02 15.31
C PHE A 201 -12.29 -1.63 13.95
N PRO A 202 -11.89 -1.04 12.83
CA PRO A 202 -12.34 -1.51 11.52
C PRO A 202 -11.74 -2.88 11.18
N HIS A 203 -12.61 -3.80 10.75
CA HIS A 203 -12.23 -5.10 10.19
C HIS A 203 -12.59 -5.14 8.72
N VAL A 204 -11.65 -4.73 7.87
CA VAL A 204 -11.84 -4.76 6.42
C VAL A 204 -11.69 -6.20 5.92
N LYS A 205 -12.80 -6.77 5.44
CA LYS A 205 -12.77 -8.09 4.81
C LYS A 205 -11.96 -8.02 3.49
N PRO A 206 -11.13 -9.03 3.19
CA PRO A 206 -10.43 -9.07 1.91
C PRO A 206 -11.44 -9.01 0.76
N ARG A 207 -11.17 -8.19 -0.26
CA ARG A 207 -11.90 -8.30 -1.52
C ARG A 207 -11.66 -9.69 -2.08
N LYS A 208 -12.72 -10.41 -2.44
CA LYS A 208 -12.59 -11.61 -3.25
C LYS A 208 -12.00 -11.17 -4.59
N TRP A 209 -10.91 -11.81 -4.98
CA TRP A 209 -10.38 -11.61 -6.32
C TRP A 209 -11.45 -12.04 -7.33
N VAL A 210 -11.84 -11.14 -8.22
CA VAL A 210 -12.73 -11.44 -9.35
C VAL A 210 -11.85 -11.33 -10.59
N PRO A 211 -11.72 -12.40 -11.39
CA PRO A 211 -10.95 -12.31 -12.62
C PRO A 211 -11.57 -11.24 -13.52
N PRO A 212 -10.76 -10.40 -14.21
CA PRO A 212 -11.30 -9.50 -15.21
C PRO A 212 -12.07 -10.32 -16.24
N ILE A 213 -13.33 -9.94 -16.51
CA ILE A 213 -14.14 -10.53 -17.57
C ILE A 213 -13.35 -10.31 -18.86
N ALA A 214 -13.00 -11.40 -19.55
CA ALA A 214 -12.37 -11.31 -20.86
C ALA A 214 -13.33 -10.49 -21.76
N GLN A 215 -12.93 -9.29 -22.14
CA GLN A 215 -13.64 -8.54 -23.18
C GLN A 215 -13.45 -9.34 -24.47
N THR A 216 -14.45 -10.11 -24.83
CA THR A 216 -14.55 -10.70 -26.16
C THR A 216 -14.80 -9.54 -27.11
N HIS A 217 -13.75 -9.04 -27.73
CA HIS A 217 -13.92 -8.25 -28.94
C HIS A 217 -14.51 -9.18 -29.98
N SER A 218 -15.83 -9.08 -30.22
CA SER A 218 -16.46 -9.60 -31.41
C SER A 218 -15.86 -8.83 -32.57
N MET A 219 -14.98 -9.46 -33.32
CA MET A 219 -14.63 -8.97 -34.67
C MET A 219 -15.87 -9.18 -35.52
N ASP A 220 -16.63 -8.12 -35.71
CA ASP A 220 -17.63 -8.05 -36.78
C ASP A 220 -16.91 -8.12 -38.12
N SER A 221 -16.91 -9.30 -38.69
CA SER A 221 -16.47 -9.54 -40.06
C SER A 221 -17.64 -9.23 -41.03
N SER A 222 -17.89 -7.97 -41.23
CA SER A 222 -18.76 -7.51 -42.34
C SER A 222 -18.17 -6.29 -43.02
N SER A 223 -17.21 -6.53 -43.89
CA SER A 223 -16.90 -5.55 -44.94
C SER A 223 -16.99 -6.25 -46.31
N CYS A 224 -18.08 -5.94 -46.97
CA CYS A 224 -18.38 -6.30 -48.36
C CYS A 224 -17.24 -5.91 -49.32
N LEU A 225 -16.85 -6.83 -50.14
CA LEU A 225 -16.10 -6.54 -51.39
C LEU A 225 -17.02 -5.90 -52.39
N PRO A 226 -16.65 -4.83 -53.10
CA PRO A 226 -17.40 -4.36 -54.25
C PRO A 226 -17.12 -5.24 -55.47
N ALA A 227 -18.18 -5.64 -56.14
CA ALA A 227 -18.14 -6.32 -57.43
C ALA A 227 -17.58 -5.38 -58.51
N HIS A 228 -16.56 -5.80 -59.22
CA HIS A 228 -16.19 -5.23 -60.52
C HIS A 228 -16.97 -5.95 -61.61
N ASN A 229 -17.89 -5.20 -62.29
CA ASN A 229 -18.42 -5.52 -63.60
C ASN A 229 -17.51 -4.97 -64.66
N SER A 230 -17.39 -5.74 -65.71
CA SER A 230 -16.99 -5.55 -67.12
C SER A 230 -15.71 -6.21 -67.54
#